data_2c23b756505136b1a799649af13b4ca3
#
_entry.id   2c23b756505136b1a799649af13b4ca3
#
_cell.length_a   1.000
_cell.length_b   1.000
_cell.length_c   1.000
_cell.angle_alpha   90.00
_cell.angle_beta   90.00
_cell.angle_gamma   90.00
#
_symmetry.space_group_name_H-M   'P 1'
#
loop_
_entity.id
_entity.type
_entity.pdbx_description
1 polymer ?
#
loop_
_entity_poly.entity_id
_entity_poly.type
_entity_poly.pdbx_seq_one_letter_code
_entity_poly.pdbx_strand_id
1 'polypeptide(L)'
;GEVIEMGRIAIEAKLFNDIVRKLPNSEIFIETTPDYNTIIRCEKSKFVIPSKSGEDFTELPQIEKEKSIELSQFSLKEIIRQTIFSISDNENNKLMTGELFEVKDGVLQVVSLDGHRISLRNLALKGNASNVSVVVPGKTLNDLSKIITGGVDDMVTVYFTDRHILFEFENTIVVSRLLEGEYFKIVQMLSMDHKIKVRVNNRELFDCIDRASILMR
;
A
#
# COMPACT_ATOMS: atom_id res chain seq x y z
N GLY A 1 -2.99 -10.44 -25.81
CA GLY A 1 -2.31 -10.21 -27.09
C GLY A 1 -1.61 -11.45 -27.55
N GLU A 2 -1.18 -11.47 -28.80
CA GLU A 2 -0.40 -12.56 -29.39
C GLU A 2 1.09 -12.27 -29.15
N VAL A 3 1.85 -13.25 -28.66
CA VAL A 3 3.29 -13.18 -28.50
C VAL A 3 3.94 -13.94 -29.65
N ILE A 4 4.61 -13.23 -30.57
CA ILE A 4 5.27 -13.79 -31.74
C ILE A 4 6.65 -14.32 -31.34
N GLU A 5 7.40 -13.55 -30.57
CA GLU A 5 8.73 -13.91 -30.07
C GLU A 5 8.82 -13.57 -28.58
N MET A 6 9.33 -14.51 -27.80
CA MET A 6 9.51 -14.30 -26.37
C MET A 6 10.78 -13.49 -26.11
N GLY A 7 10.67 -12.49 -25.24
CA GLY A 7 11.80 -11.64 -24.84
C GLY A 7 11.54 -10.96 -23.51
N ARG A 8 12.59 -10.38 -22.95
CA ARG A 8 12.52 -9.65 -21.68
C ARG A 8 13.26 -8.33 -21.81
N ILE A 9 12.56 -7.23 -21.63
CA ILE A 9 13.10 -5.87 -21.68
C ILE A 9 12.65 -5.04 -20.47
N ALA A 10 13.47 -4.09 -20.08
CA ALA A 10 13.13 -3.08 -19.11
C ALA A 10 12.97 -1.72 -19.79
N ILE A 11 11.81 -1.07 -19.60
CA ILE A 11 11.48 0.24 -20.18
C ILE A 11 11.05 1.21 -19.08
N GLU A 12 11.17 2.51 -19.33
CA GLU A 12 10.71 3.53 -18.40
C GLU A 12 9.17 3.50 -18.30
N ALA A 13 8.66 3.14 -17.11
CA ALA A 13 7.23 2.91 -16.89
C ALA A 13 6.38 4.14 -17.16
N LYS A 14 6.84 5.36 -16.76
CA LYS A 14 6.10 6.60 -16.96
C LYS A 14 5.96 6.92 -18.45
N LEU A 15 7.05 6.88 -19.21
CA LEU A 15 7.06 7.15 -20.64
C LEU A 15 6.17 6.15 -21.39
N PHE A 16 6.30 4.85 -21.07
CA PHE A 16 5.46 3.80 -21.66
C PHE A 16 3.97 4.03 -21.39
N ASN A 17 3.62 4.32 -20.13
CA ASN A 17 2.23 4.60 -19.73
C ASN A 17 1.68 5.85 -20.44
N ASP A 18 2.47 6.92 -20.57
CA ASP A 18 2.05 8.14 -21.24
C ASP A 18 1.81 7.93 -22.75
N ILE A 19 2.62 7.08 -23.39
CA ILE A 19 2.43 6.67 -24.78
C ILE A 19 1.14 5.86 -24.92
N VAL A 20 1.00 4.76 -24.15
CA VAL A 20 -0.12 3.84 -24.27
C VAL A 20 -1.47 4.53 -24.01
N ARG A 21 -1.52 5.45 -23.04
CA ARG A 21 -2.75 6.22 -22.75
C ARG A 21 -3.20 7.14 -23.89
N LYS A 22 -2.29 7.52 -24.79
CA LYS A 22 -2.60 8.43 -25.91
C LYS A 22 -2.78 7.71 -27.24
N LEU A 23 -2.55 6.40 -27.28
CA LEU A 23 -2.80 5.61 -28.48
C LEU A 23 -4.31 5.44 -28.72
N PRO A 24 -4.74 5.38 -29.99
CA PRO A 24 -6.12 5.05 -30.34
C PRO A 24 -6.45 3.61 -29.91
N ASN A 25 -7.74 3.30 -29.82
CA ASN A 25 -8.21 1.95 -29.49
C ASN A 25 -8.10 1.02 -30.70
N SER A 26 -6.88 0.70 -31.08
CA SER A 26 -6.51 -0.11 -32.26
C SER A 26 -5.41 -1.11 -31.85
N GLU A 27 -5.08 -1.99 -32.76
CA GLU A 27 -4.02 -2.98 -32.57
C GLU A 27 -2.64 -2.29 -32.36
N ILE A 28 -1.89 -2.77 -31.36
CA ILE A 28 -0.58 -2.23 -31.01
C ILE A 28 0.48 -3.32 -31.26
N PHE A 29 1.50 -2.96 -32.01
CA PHE A 29 2.67 -3.79 -32.22
C PHE A 29 3.84 -3.26 -31.41
N ILE A 30 4.45 -4.16 -30.62
CA ILE A 30 5.63 -3.84 -29.80
C ILE A 30 6.74 -4.78 -30.22
N GLU A 31 7.85 -4.22 -30.66
CA GLU A 31 9.05 -4.97 -31.02
C GLU A 31 10.29 -4.36 -30.38
N THR A 32 11.32 -5.18 -30.13
CA THR A 32 12.58 -4.74 -29.56
C THR A 32 13.70 -4.98 -30.58
N THR A 33 14.57 -4.00 -30.75
CA THR A 33 15.77 -4.12 -31.59
C THR A 33 16.94 -4.71 -30.78
N PRO A 34 17.97 -5.29 -31.45
CA PRO A 34 19.17 -5.77 -30.77
C PRO A 34 19.91 -4.69 -29.97
N ASP A 35 19.75 -3.42 -30.32
CA ASP A 35 20.34 -2.26 -29.64
C ASP A 35 19.48 -1.77 -28.46
N TYR A 36 18.57 -2.60 -27.96
CA TYR A 36 17.69 -2.28 -26.86
C TYR A 36 16.82 -1.03 -27.08
N ASN A 37 16.32 -0.83 -28.31
CA ASN A 37 15.25 0.14 -28.56
C ASN A 37 13.92 -0.60 -28.67
N THR A 38 12.91 -0.13 -27.94
CA THR A 38 11.54 -0.62 -28.07
C THR A 38 10.76 0.25 -29.03
N ILE A 39 10.23 -0.36 -30.08
CA ILE A 39 9.41 0.27 -31.10
C ILE A 39 7.96 -0.07 -30.83
N ILE A 40 7.12 0.95 -30.66
CA ILE A 40 5.67 0.82 -30.47
C ILE A 40 5.01 1.41 -31.69
N ARG A 41 4.19 0.60 -32.40
CA ARG A 41 3.41 1.05 -33.56
C ARG A 41 1.93 0.87 -33.30
N CYS A 42 1.15 1.87 -33.68
CA CYS A 42 -0.30 1.82 -33.66
C CYS A 42 -0.81 2.68 -34.79
N GLU A 43 -1.50 2.10 -35.76
CA GLU A 43 -1.94 2.78 -37.01
C GLU A 43 -0.76 3.54 -37.71
N LYS A 44 -0.87 4.88 -37.78
CA LYS A 44 0.16 5.74 -38.36
C LYS A 44 1.21 6.24 -37.36
N SER A 45 1.02 5.91 -36.07
CA SER A 45 1.92 6.34 -35.00
C SER A 45 3.04 5.32 -34.81
N LYS A 46 4.28 5.85 -34.66
CA LYS A 46 5.47 5.06 -34.34
C LYS A 46 6.26 5.78 -33.26
N PHE A 47 6.52 5.10 -32.17
CA PHE A 47 7.39 5.57 -31.09
C PHE A 47 8.61 4.66 -31.00
N VAL A 48 9.76 5.25 -30.75
CA VAL A 48 11.01 4.53 -30.47
C VAL A 48 11.49 5.01 -29.12
N ILE A 49 11.53 4.12 -28.14
CA ILE A 49 11.95 4.43 -26.78
C ILE A 49 13.18 3.60 -26.41
N PRO A 50 14.17 4.19 -25.73
CA PRO A 50 15.31 3.44 -25.24
C PRO A 50 14.87 2.47 -24.16
N SER A 51 15.38 1.27 -24.22
CA SER A 51 15.15 0.19 -23.25
C SER A 51 16.47 -0.38 -22.75
N LYS A 52 16.40 -1.31 -21.81
CA LYS A 52 17.56 -2.05 -21.30
C LYS A 52 17.27 -3.54 -21.35
N SER A 53 18.31 -4.36 -21.22
CA SER A 53 18.11 -5.79 -21.02
C SER A 53 17.20 -6.06 -19.83
N GLY A 54 16.25 -6.97 -19.97
CA GLY A 54 15.41 -7.40 -18.88
C GLY A 54 16.16 -8.21 -17.81
N GLU A 55 17.37 -8.67 -18.13
CA GLU A 55 18.26 -9.35 -17.18
C GLU A 55 18.83 -8.38 -16.14
N ASP A 56 18.97 -7.11 -16.50
CA ASP A 56 19.39 -6.04 -15.58
C ASP A 56 18.26 -5.57 -14.64
N PHE A 57 17.04 -6.09 -14.82
CA PHE A 57 15.90 -5.71 -13.96
C PHE A 57 16.02 -6.42 -12.62
N THR A 58 15.92 -5.62 -11.55
CA THR A 58 15.99 -6.13 -10.18
C THR A 58 14.88 -7.14 -9.94
N GLU A 59 15.24 -8.37 -9.63
CA GLU A 59 14.28 -9.40 -9.24
C GLU A 59 13.61 -9.04 -7.91
N LEU A 60 12.36 -9.45 -7.76
CA LEU A 60 11.68 -9.34 -6.48
C LEU A 60 12.42 -10.20 -5.44
N PRO A 61 12.61 -9.70 -4.21
CA PRO A 61 13.23 -10.50 -3.16
C PRO A 61 12.41 -11.77 -2.94
N GLN A 62 13.11 -12.89 -2.78
CA GLN A 62 12.46 -14.12 -2.35
C GLN A 62 11.97 -13.95 -0.93
N ILE A 63 10.65 -14.00 -0.74
CA ILE A 63 9.98 -13.82 0.54
C ILE A 63 9.58 -15.19 1.08
N GLU A 64 10.09 -15.54 2.25
CA GLU A 64 9.63 -16.71 3.00
C GLU A 64 8.18 -16.50 3.44
N LYS A 65 7.30 -17.44 3.04
CA LYS A 65 5.86 -17.31 3.30
C LYS A 65 5.42 -18.08 4.57
N GLU A 66 6.24 -18.05 5.62
CA GLU A 66 5.99 -18.79 6.86
C GLU A 66 4.95 -18.13 7.76
N LYS A 67 5.04 -16.79 7.93
CA LYS A 67 4.12 -16.03 8.77
C LYS A 67 3.16 -15.26 7.89
N SER A 68 1.88 -15.55 8.01
CA SER A 68 0.86 -14.88 7.21
C SER A 68 -0.42 -14.63 8.00
N ILE A 69 -1.19 -13.67 7.51
CA ILE A 69 -2.59 -13.45 7.87
C ILE A 69 -3.42 -13.35 6.60
N GLU A 70 -4.69 -13.67 6.71
CA GLU A 70 -5.65 -13.54 5.63
C GLU A 70 -6.81 -12.65 6.09
N LEU A 71 -7.16 -11.67 5.26
CA LEU A 71 -8.26 -10.76 5.51
C LEU A 71 -8.90 -10.32 4.19
N SER A 72 -10.11 -9.75 4.24
CA SER A 72 -10.72 -9.23 3.00
C SER A 72 -10.03 -7.95 2.54
N GLN A 73 -9.99 -7.76 1.21
CA GLN A 73 -9.48 -6.53 0.59
C GLN A 73 -10.21 -5.30 1.14
N PHE A 74 -11.54 -5.40 1.32
CA PHE A 74 -12.35 -4.35 1.95
C PHE A 74 -11.84 -4.00 3.36
N SER A 75 -11.61 -5.01 4.21
CA SER A 75 -11.15 -4.77 5.59
C SER A 75 -9.77 -4.12 5.64
N LEU A 76 -8.83 -4.57 4.79
CA LEU A 76 -7.50 -3.97 4.71
C LEU A 76 -7.58 -2.50 4.26
N LYS A 77 -8.35 -2.22 3.23
CA LYS A 77 -8.55 -0.86 2.72
C LYS A 77 -9.17 0.06 3.78
N GLU A 78 -10.19 -0.42 4.50
CA GLU A 78 -10.85 0.35 5.56
C GLU A 78 -9.93 0.61 6.76
N ILE A 79 -9.12 -0.37 7.16
CA ILE A 79 -8.13 -0.18 8.22
C ILE A 79 -7.14 0.92 7.81
N ILE A 80 -6.54 0.81 6.63
CA ILE A 80 -5.59 1.82 6.12
C ILE A 80 -6.26 3.19 6.09
N ARG A 81 -7.45 3.31 5.50
CA ARG A 81 -8.19 4.58 5.41
C ARG A 81 -8.45 5.22 6.77
N GLN A 82 -8.65 4.41 7.80
CA GLN A 82 -9.00 4.88 9.15
C GLN A 82 -7.78 5.18 10.03
N THR A 83 -6.58 4.86 9.58
CA THR A 83 -5.36 5.07 10.35
C THR A 83 -4.34 5.96 9.64
N ILE A 84 -4.17 5.82 8.34
CA ILE A 84 -3.08 6.42 7.56
C ILE A 84 -2.96 7.96 7.70
N PHE A 85 -4.05 8.66 7.94
CA PHE A 85 -4.05 10.12 8.07
C PHE A 85 -3.33 10.64 9.33
N SER A 86 -2.98 9.76 10.25
CA SER A 86 -2.26 10.12 11.49
C SER A 86 -0.77 9.81 11.45
N ILE A 87 -0.22 9.36 10.32
CA ILE A 87 1.24 9.27 10.17
C ILE A 87 1.86 10.66 10.08
N SER A 88 3.14 10.75 10.39
CA SER A 88 3.92 11.99 10.27
C SER A 88 4.44 12.19 8.86
N ASP A 89 4.38 13.41 8.35
CA ASP A 89 5.08 13.81 7.11
C ASP A 89 6.55 14.16 7.37
N ASN A 90 6.97 14.23 8.65
CA ASN A 90 8.32 14.59 9.05
C ASN A 90 9.22 13.37 9.11
N GLU A 91 10.21 13.30 8.23
CA GLU A 91 11.18 12.21 8.12
C GLU A 91 12.22 12.16 9.25
N ASN A 92 12.26 13.14 10.15
CA ASN A 92 13.18 13.13 11.30
C ASN A 92 12.95 11.91 12.21
N ASN A 93 11.72 11.40 12.26
CA ASN A 93 11.41 10.14 12.90
C ASN A 93 10.74 9.20 11.89
N LYS A 94 11.56 8.38 11.25
CA LYS A 94 11.10 7.45 10.20
C LYS A 94 9.99 6.51 10.66
N LEU A 95 9.96 6.07 11.91
CA LEU A 95 8.92 5.17 12.42
C LEU A 95 7.55 5.82 12.40
N MET A 96 7.46 7.14 12.63
CA MET A 96 6.20 7.88 12.56
C MET A 96 5.67 8.06 11.12
N THR A 97 6.52 7.86 10.09
CA THR A 97 6.07 7.90 8.68
C THR A 97 5.43 6.59 8.22
N GLY A 98 5.32 5.63 9.11
CA GLY A 98 4.68 4.33 8.86
C GLY A 98 3.62 4.00 9.90
N GLU A 99 2.97 2.87 9.68
CA GLU A 99 1.98 2.31 10.59
C GLU A 99 2.51 1.02 11.24
N LEU A 100 2.29 0.87 12.53
CA LEU A 100 2.50 -0.39 13.23
C LEU A 100 1.41 -1.38 12.81
N PHE A 101 1.81 -2.54 12.33
CA PHE A 101 0.98 -3.73 12.18
C PHE A 101 1.37 -4.72 13.27
N GLU A 102 0.52 -4.90 14.25
CA GLU A 102 0.73 -5.86 15.33
C GLU A 102 -0.35 -6.93 15.29
N VAL A 103 0.08 -8.18 15.15
CA VAL A 103 -0.80 -9.35 15.28
C VAL A 103 -0.55 -9.99 16.61
N LYS A 104 -1.58 -10.07 17.44
CA LYS A 104 -1.53 -10.69 18.75
C LYS A 104 -2.85 -11.34 19.09
N ASP A 105 -2.80 -12.58 19.57
CA ASP A 105 -3.98 -13.33 20.03
C ASP A 105 -5.16 -13.35 19.02
N GLY A 106 -4.84 -13.47 17.72
CA GLY A 106 -5.84 -13.49 16.64
C GLY A 106 -6.44 -12.11 16.30
N VAL A 107 -5.84 -11.03 16.77
CA VAL A 107 -6.25 -9.66 16.45
C VAL A 107 -5.12 -8.94 15.69
N LEU A 108 -5.45 -8.38 14.55
CA LEU A 108 -4.60 -7.38 13.87
C LEU A 108 -4.93 -6.02 14.46
N GLN A 109 -3.95 -5.38 15.07
CA GLN A 109 -3.99 -3.99 15.47
C GLN A 109 -3.13 -3.16 14.51
N VAL A 110 -3.69 -2.10 13.96
CA VAL A 110 -2.97 -1.12 13.14
C VAL A 110 -2.98 0.22 13.84
N VAL A 111 -1.80 0.82 13.96
CA VAL A 111 -1.63 2.09 14.69
C VAL A 111 -0.76 3.04 13.90
N SER A 112 -1.14 4.29 13.88
CA SER A 112 -0.35 5.41 13.38
C SER A 112 -0.34 6.56 14.40
N LEU A 113 0.71 7.37 14.38
CA LEU A 113 0.83 8.55 15.23
C LEU A 113 1.80 9.59 14.62
N ASP A 114 1.61 10.87 14.98
CA ASP A 114 2.49 11.96 14.56
C ASP A 114 2.95 12.87 15.74
N GLY A 115 2.76 12.42 16.97
CA GLY A 115 3.07 13.19 18.19
C GLY A 115 1.92 14.05 18.71
N HIS A 116 0.90 14.35 17.90
CA HIS A 116 -0.28 15.13 18.28
C HIS A 116 -1.56 14.28 18.32
N ARG A 117 -1.62 13.22 17.53
CA ARG A 117 -2.78 12.34 17.40
C ARG A 117 -2.32 10.90 17.23
N ILE A 118 -3.20 9.99 17.62
CA ILE A 118 -3.01 8.55 17.47
C ILE A 118 -4.28 8.00 16.83
N SER A 119 -4.13 7.23 15.77
CA SER A 119 -5.22 6.42 15.20
C SER A 119 -4.93 4.96 15.43
N LEU A 120 -5.93 4.25 15.94
CA LEU A 120 -5.84 2.82 16.26
C LEU A 120 -7.07 2.09 15.74
N ARG A 121 -6.83 0.99 15.05
CA ARG A 121 -7.89 0.12 14.57
C ARG A 121 -7.55 -1.34 14.86
N ASN A 122 -8.53 -2.07 15.40
CA ASN A 122 -8.44 -3.51 15.65
C ASN A 122 -9.34 -4.27 14.68
N LEU A 123 -8.86 -5.41 14.20
CA LEU A 123 -9.60 -6.37 13.40
C LEU A 123 -9.36 -7.78 13.94
N ALA A 124 -10.43 -8.49 14.28
CA ALA A 124 -10.35 -9.91 14.60
C ALA A 124 -10.05 -10.71 13.33
N LEU A 125 -9.00 -11.50 13.35
CA LEU A 125 -8.59 -12.37 12.27
C LEU A 125 -9.32 -13.73 12.38
N LYS A 126 -9.53 -14.36 11.23
CA LYS A 126 -10.02 -15.73 11.16
C LYS A 126 -8.83 -16.69 11.09
N GLY A 127 -8.83 -17.72 11.93
CA GLY A 127 -7.77 -18.74 11.95
C GLY A 127 -6.61 -18.41 12.90
N ASN A 128 -5.59 -19.28 12.86
CA ASN A 128 -4.39 -19.14 13.70
C ASN A 128 -3.39 -18.20 13.01
N ALA A 129 -3.21 -17.02 13.57
CA ALA A 129 -2.22 -16.07 13.13
C ALA A 129 -1.02 -16.06 14.08
N SER A 130 0.19 -16.12 13.55
CA SER A 130 1.41 -15.96 14.34
C SER A 130 1.53 -14.53 14.87
N ASN A 131 1.99 -14.38 16.10
CA ASN A 131 2.27 -13.06 16.64
C ASN A 131 3.39 -12.39 15.84
N VAL A 132 3.15 -11.17 15.41
CA VAL A 132 4.10 -10.37 14.63
C VAL A 132 3.92 -8.89 14.97
N SER A 133 5.00 -8.13 14.93
CA SER A 133 4.98 -6.68 15.14
C SER A 133 5.97 -6.05 14.16
N VAL A 134 5.45 -5.28 13.20
CA VAL A 134 6.25 -4.67 12.12
C VAL A 134 5.75 -3.27 11.82
N VAL A 135 6.63 -2.41 11.30
CA VAL A 135 6.25 -1.05 10.88
C VAL A 135 6.27 -0.97 9.35
N VAL A 136 5.10 -0.72 8.79
CA VAL A 136 4.90 -0.65 7.33
C VAL A 136 4.97 0.81 6.88
N PRO A 137 5.77 1.15 5.85
CA PRO A 137 5.83 2.52 5.34
C PRO A 137 4.47 3.03 4.88
N GLY A 138 4.09 4.23 5.32
CA GLY A 138 2.81 4.84 4.96
C GLY A 138 2.65 5.05 3.46
N LYS A 139 3.75 5.33 2.74
CA LYS A 139 3.73 5.41 1.27
C LYS A 139 3.23 4.10 0.64
N THR A 140 3.74 2.95 1.10
CA THR A 140 3.31 1.64 0.61
C THR A 140 1.82 1.43 0.84
N LEU A 141 1.33 1.74 2.04
CA LEU A 141 -0.09 1.59 2.40
C LEU A 141 -0.99 2.53 1.59
N ASN A 142 -0.57 3.77 1.39
CA ASN A 142 -1.27 4.72 0.53
C ASN A 142 -1.38 4.21 -0.92
N ASP A 143 -0.29 3.66 -1.48
CA ASP A 143 -0.31 3.14 -2.83
C ASP A 143 -1.10 1.84 -2.93
N LEU A 144 -0.98 0.95 -1.94
CA LEU A 144 -1.78 -0.28 -1.82
C LEU A 144 -3.29 0.03 -1.79
N SER A 145 -3.72 1.03 -1.00
CA SER A 145 -5.13 1.42 -0.88
C SER A 145 -5.76 1.88 -2.20
N LYS A 146 -4.95 2.36 -3.15
CA LYS A 146 -5.42 2.80 -4.48
C LYS A 146 -5.64 1.63 -5.44
N ILE A 147 -4.87 0.56 -5.30
CA ILE A 147 -4.93 -0.60 -6.18
C ILE A 147 -5.87 -1.70 -5.67
N ILE A 148 -6.15 -1.74 -4.38
CA ILE A 148 -7.16 -2.64 -3.80
C ILE A 148 -8.55 -2.17 -4.23
N THR A 149 -9.27 -3.01 -4.95
CA THR A 149 -10.62 -2.73 -5.47
C THR A 149 -11.67 -3.73 -5.01
N GLY A 150 -11.23 -4.84 -4.40
CA GLY A 150 -12.09 -5.95 -4.00
C GLY A 150 -13.00 -5.65 -2.82
N GLY A 151 -14.04 -6.48 -2.70
CA GLY A 151 -15.07 -6.43 -1.67
C GLY A 151 -14.73 -7.23 -0.42
N VAL A 152 -15.78 -7.62 0.30
CA VAL A 152 -15.67 -8.40 1.55
C VAL A 152 -15.32 -9.86 1.33
N ASP A 153 -15.61 -10.39 0.15
CA ASP A 153 -15.34 -11.79 -0.22
C ASP A 153 -14.00 -11.95 -0.93
N ASP A 154 -13.43 -10.85 -1.44
CA ASP A 154 -12.14 -10.84 -2.10
C ASP A 154 -11.03 -10.80 -1.05
N MET A 155 -10.17 -11.81 -1.04
CA MET A 155 -9.16 -11.96 0.02
C MET A 155 -7.81 -11.38 -0.38
N VAL A 156 -7.06 -10.97 0.60
CA VAL A 156 -5.65 -10.64 0.52
C VAL A 156 -4.90 -11.45 1.57
N THR A 157 -3.80 -12.05 1.16
CA THR A 157 -2.86 -12.70 2.07
C THR A 157 -1.68 -11.77 2.32
N VAL A 158 -1.38 -11.53 3.58
CA VAL A 158 -0.27 -10.69 3.98
C VAL A 158 0.80 -11.56 4.62
N TYR A 159 1.99 -11.56 4.06
CA TYR A 159 3.15 -12.30 4.59
C TYR A 159 4.14 -11.36 5.24
N PHE A 160 4.71 -11.80 6.34
CA PHE A 160 5.64 -11.04 7.15
C PHE A 160 6.99 -11.75 7.22
N THR A 161 8.06 -11.00 7.00
CA THR A 161 9.43 -11.40 7.30
C THR A 161 10.08 -10.35 8.21
N ASP A 162 11.32 -10.57 8.60
CA ASP A 162 12.04 -9.61 9.44
C ASP A 162 12.29 -8.27 8.74
N ARG A 163 12.32 -8.24 7.41
CA ARG A 163 12.68 -7.05 6.63
C ARG A 163 11.64 -6.60 5.62
N HIS A 164 10.69 -7.47 5.28
CA HIS A 164 9.72 -7.20 4.23
C HIS A 164 8.30 -7.59 4.66
N ILE A 165 7.34 -6.91 4.06
CA ILE A 165 5.94 -7.30 4.05
C ILE A 165 5.52 -7.53 2.59
N LEU A 166 4.73 -8.56 2.35
CA LEU A 166 4.20 -8.88 1.04
C LEU A 166 2.68 -8.98 1.12
N PHE A 167 2.00 -8.30 0.22
CA PHE A 167 0.55 -8.39 0.02
C PHE A 167 0.30 -9.12 -1.28
N GLU A 168 -0.47 -10.21 -1.23
CA GLU A 168 -0.80 -11.05 -2.38
C GLU A 168 -2.32 -11.14 -2.53
N PHE A 169 -2.85 -10.70 -3.65
CA PHE A 169 -4.27 -10.73 -3.97
C PHE A 169 -4.47 -10.81 -5.48
N GLU A 170 -5.40 -11.65 -5.93
CA GLU A 170 -5.63 -11.94 -7.34
C GLU A 170 -4.31 -12.28 -8.07
N ASN A 171 -3.95 -11.51 -9.08
CA ASN A 171 -2.70 -11.63 -9.84
C ASN A 171 -1.68 -10.55 -9.45
N THR A 172 -1.83 -9.94 -8.26
CA THR A 172 -1.02 -8.81 -7.83
C THR A 172 -0.19 -9.18 -6.60
N ILE A 173 1.09 -8.87 -6.65
CA ILE A 173 2.02 -8.99 -5.53
C ILE A 173 2.62 -7.61 -5.26
N VAL A 174 2.48 -7.12 -4.04
CA VAL A 174 3.12 -5.89 -3.56
C VAL A 174 4.10 -6.24 -2.47
N VAL A 175 5.38 -5.94 -2.69
CA VAL A 175 6.44 -6.13 -1.70
C VAL A 175 6.93 -4.78 -1.21
N SER A 176 7.06 -4.63 0.10
CA SER A 176 7.64 -3.43 0.70
C SER A 176 8.69 -3.79 1.74
N ARG A 177 9.74 -2.98 1.81
CA ARG A 177 10.67 -3.04 2.92
C ARG A 177 10.02 -2.42 4.16
N LEU A 178 10.22 -3.05 5.32
CA LEU A 178 9.75 -2.55 6.60
C LEU A 178 10.63 -1.40 7.11
N LEU A 179 10.07 -0.56 7.95
CA LEU A 179 10.84 0.42 8.73
C LEU A 179 11.44 -0.28 9.94
N GLU A 180 12.75 -0.15 10.10
CA GLU A 180 13.50 -0.79 11.18
C GLU A 180 13.40 0.05 12.46
N GLY A 181 13.16 -0.61 13.60
CA GLY A 181 13.12 0.00 14.92
C GLY A 181 11.93 -0.49 15.77
N GLU A 182 11.99 -0.18 17.05
CA GLU A 182 10.91 -0.46 18.00
C GLU A 182 9.89 0.69 17.95
N TYR A 183 8.62 0.34 17.66
CA TYR A 183 7.56 1.33 17.62
C TYR A 183 7.18 1.81 19.03
N PHE A 184 6.49 2.90 19.13
CA PHE A 184 6.12 3.56 20.39
C PHE A 184 5.19 2.68 21.23
N LYS A 185 5.33 2.76 22.56
CA LYS A 185 4.48 2.02 23.52
C LYS A 185 3.10 2.70 23.64
N ILE A 186 2.22 2.41 22.69
CA ILE A 186 0.92 3.05 22.53
C ILE A 186 0.04 2.94 23.79
N VAL A 187 0.07 1.79 24.46
CA VAL A 187 -0.73 1.56 25.69
C VAL A 187 -0.44 2.62 26.77
N GLN A 188 0.83 3.07 26.87
CA GLN A 188 1.22 4.10 27.84
C GLN A 188 0.77 5.50 27.43
N MET A 189 0.55 5.72 26.13
CA MET A 189 0.14 7.03 25.60
C MET A 189 -1.39 7.21 25.63
N LEU A 190 -2.14 6.11 25.62
CA LEU A 190 -3.60 6.12 25.72
C LEU A 190 -4.01 6.17 27.18
N SER A 191 -4.21 7.37 27.70
CA SER A 191 -4.77 7.55 29.04
C SER A 191 -6.22 7.03 29.06
N MET A 192 -6.51 6.08 29.96
CA MET A 192 -7.86 5.55 30.17
C MET A 192 -8.66 6.31 31.23
N ASP A 193 -8.04 7.26 31.90
CA ASP A 193 -8.64 8.00 33.02
C ASP A 193 -9.26 9.31 32.51
N HIS A 194 -10.53 9.24 32.13
CA HIS A 194 -11.28 10.38 31.64
C HIS A 194 -12.21 10.94 32.74
N LYS A 195 -12.02 12.19 33.14
CA LYS A 195 -12.91 12.88 34.07
C LYS A 195 -14.31 13.10 33.50
N ILE A 196 -14.41 13.27 32.19
CA ILE A 196 -15.66 13.56 31.48
C ILE A 196 -15.74 12.67 30.25
N LYS A 197 -16.88 12.01 30.08
CA LYS A 197 -17.22 11.23 28.87
C LYS A 197 -18.48 11.82 28.24
N VAL A 198 -18.38 12.19 26.97
CA VAL A 198 -19.49 12.76 26.21
C VAL A 198 -19.88 11.80 25.08
N ARG A 199 -21.18 11.61 24.87
CA ARG A 199 -21.73 10.87 23.74
C ARG A 199 -22.51 11.85 22.86
N VAL A 200 -22.12 11.94 21.60
CA VAL A 200 -22.72 12.86 20.62
C VAL A 200 -23.08 12.11 19.34
N ASN A 201 -23.99 12.68 18.55
CA ASN A 201 -24.28 12.19 17.22
C ASN A 201 -23.11 12.53 16.29
N ASN A 202 -22.60 11.54 15.56
CA ASN A 202 -21.42 11.69 14.70
C ASN A 202 -21.68 12.73 13.59
N ARG A 203 -22.85 12.69 12.95
CA ARG A 203 -23.21 13.62 11.85
C ARG A 203 -23.29 15.07 12.35
N GLU A 204 -23.95 15.28 13.47
CA GLU A 204 -24.07 16.63 14.07
C GLU A 204 -22.72 17.22 14.47
N LEU A 205 -21.85 16.39 15.06
CA LEU A 205 -20.50 16.81 15.41
C LEU A 205 -19.70 17.17 14.16
N PHE A 206 -19.75 16.33 13.13
CA PHE A 206 -19.10 16.59 11.85
C PHE A 206 -19.55 17.92 11.25
N ASP A 207 -20.87 18.13 11.14
CA ASP A 207 -21.45 19.35 10.56
C ASP A 207 -21.10 20.61 11.38
N CYS A 208 -20.94 20.48 12.71
CA CYS A 208 -20.50 21.58 13.58
C CYS A 208 -19.02 21.93 13.34
N ILE A 209 -18.15 20.91 13.25
CA ILE A 209 -16.72 21.10 13.00
C ILE A 209 -16.50 21.68 11.61
N ASP A 210 -17.20 21.17 10.60
CA ASP A 210 -17.10 21.64 9.21
C ASP A 210 -17.46 23.15 9.11
N ARG A 211 -18.56 23.57 9.73
CA ARG A 211 -18.92 25.01 9.80
C ARG A 211 -17.88 25.85 10.53
N ALA A 212 -17.33 25.36 11.65
CA ALA A 212 -16.33 26.08 12.41
C ALA A 212 -15.01 26.23 11.63
N SER A 213 -14.64 25.25 10.82
CA SER A 213 -13.41 25.24 10.02
C SER A 213 -13.35 26.37 8.98
N ILE A 214 -14.48 26.90 8.56
CA ILE A 214 -14.56 28.01 7.58
C ILE A 214 -13.84 29.27 8.10
N LEU A 215 -13.86 29.49 9.41
CA LEU A 215 -13.22 30.66 10.06
C LEU A 215 -11.75 30.42 10.43
N MET A 216 -11.23 29.21 10.19
CA MET A 216 -9.86 28.82 10.56
C MET A 216 -8.89 28.81 9.36
N ARG A 217 -9.32 29.33 8.22
CA ARG A 217 -8.51 29.45 7.00
C ARG A 217 -7.80 30.78 6.91
#